data_4d12233755e60793a656c9214c85baa6
#
_entry.id   4d12233755e60793a656c9214c85baa6
#
_cell.length_a   1.000
_cell.length_b   1.000
_cell.length_c   1.000
_cell.angle_alpha   90.00
_cell.angle_beta   90.00
_cell.angle_gamma   90.00
#
_symmetry.space_group_name_H-M   'P 1'
#
loop_
_entity.id
_entity.type
_entity.pdbx_description
1 polymer ?
#
loop_
_entity_poly.entity_id
_entity_poly.type
_entity_poly.pdbx_seq_one_letter_code
_entity_poly.pdbx_strand_id
1 'polypeptide(L)'
;MKLNELAIIGVAATTVVSCTPVKTEYASYELYPVRSGSLTEMEYTPAATQFTLWAPTADEVRLMLFEAGDGGHAYETISMESSEEGTWKTKVEKDLIGKFYTFNVKINDKWLGDTPGINAKAVGGEWKACRHHRHEIHGPRRMGR
;
A
#
# COMPACT_ATOMS: atom_id res chain seq x y z
N MET A 1 -34.51 55.76 -26.10
CA MET A 1 -33.17 55.34 -25.64
C MET A 1 -33.30 54.02 -24.90
N LYS A 2 -32.84 52.91 -25.48
CA LYS A 2 -32.88 51.57 -24.87
C LYS A 2 -31.46 51.25 -24.44
N LEU A 3 -31.24 51.07 -23.12
CA LEU A 3 -29.99 50.58 -22.58
C LEU A 3 -29.95 49.07 -22.74
N ASN A 4 -28.93 48.58 -23.42
CA ASN A 4 -28.60 47.17 -23.53
C ASN A 4 -27.82 46.78 -22.28
N GLU A 5 -28.39 45.88 -21.48
CA GLU A 5 -27.63 45.18 -20.41
C GLU A 5 -26.82 44.04 -21.05
N LEU A 6 -25.51 44.17 -21.00
CA LEU A 6 -24.58 43.11 -21.32
C LEU A 6 -24.45 42.18 -20.08
N ALA A 7 -25.05 40.98 -20.18
CA ALA A 7 -24.82 39.91 -19.21
C ALA A 7 -23.42 39.33 -19.42
N ILE A 8 -22.54 39.55 -18.48
CA ILE A 8 -21.22 38.93 -18.42
C ILE A 8 -21.39 37.52 -17.83
N ILE A 9 -21.33 36.51 -18.68
CA ILE A 9 -21.30 35.12 -18.26
C ILE A 9 -19.87 34.82 -17.82
N GLY A 10 -19.65 34.80 -16.52
CA GLY A 10 -18.38 34.39 -15.90
C GLY A 10 -18.22 32.87 -16.04
N VAL A 11 -17.33 32.44 -16.94
CA VAL A 11 -16.88 31.03 -16.99
C VAL A 11 -15.90 30.80 -15.87
N ALA A 12 -16.35 30.14 -14.81
CA ALA A 12 -15.46 29.65 -13.75
C ALA A 12 -14.62 28.47 -14.31
N ALA A 13 -13.38 28.76 -14.65
CA ALA A 13 -12.40 27.73 -14.99
C ALA A 13 -12.00 26.97 -13.71
N THR A 14 -12.57 25.79 -13.48
CA THR A 14 -12.10 24.87 -12.46
C THR A 14 -10.79 24.26 -12.92
N THR A 15 -9.67 24.75 -12.40
CA THR A 15 -8.36 24.13 -12.58
C THR A 15 -8.29 22.85 -11.75
N VAL A 16 -8.46 21.70 -12.40
CA VAL A 16 -8.13 20.40 -11.81
C VAL A 16 -6.61 20.33 -11.65
N VAL A 17 -6.14 20.49 -10.43
CA VAL A 17 -4.74 20.20 -10.07
C VAL A 17 -4.59 18.69 -10.15
N SER A 18 -4.05 18.20 -11.26
CA SER A 18 -3.63 16.81 -11.38
C SER A 18 -2.37 16.64 -10.54
N CYS A 19 -2.48 16.04 -9.37
CA CYS A 19 -1.34 15.58 -8.59
C CYS A 19 -0.72 14.37 -9.30
N THR A 20 0.11 14.62 -10.30
CA THR A 20 1.02 13.56 -10.78
C THR A 20 2.09 13.37 -9.72
N PRO A 21 2.34 12.12 -9.25
CA PRO A 21 3.43 11.87 -8.33
C PRO A 21 4.74 12.29 -8.98
N VAL A 22 5.46 13.20 -8.34
CA VAL A 22 6.78 13.61 -8.80
C VAL A 22 7.73 12.45 -8.54
N LYS A 23 8.19 11.82 -9.62
CA LYS A 23 9.22 10.79 -9.54
C LYS A 23 10.50 11.42 -9.00
N THR A 24 10.92 11.00 -7.82
CA THR A 24 12.20 11.42 -7.25
C THR A 24 13.27 10.45 -7.70
N GLU A 25 14.14 10.87 -8.63
CA GLU A 25 15.32 10.12 -9.01
C GLU A 25 16.45 10.39 -8.02
N TYR A 26 16.97 9.33 -7.40
CA TYR A 26 18.12 9.41 -6.51
C TYR A 26 19.38 8.99 -7.26
N ALA A 27 20.44 9.81 -7.20
CA ALA A 27 21.70 9.53 -7.89
C ALA A 27 22.44 8.31 -7.29
N SER A 28 22.20 7.97 -6.03
CA SER A 28 22.71 6.77 -5.38
C SER A 28 21.78 6.31 -4.27
N TYR A 29 21.94 5.06 -3.80
CA TYR A 29 21.13 4.50 -2.70
C TYR A 29 21.35 5.24 -1.37
N GLU A 30 22.48 5.89 -1.17
CA GLU A 30 22.80 6.67 0.03
C GLU A 30 21.94 7.92 0.19
N LEU A 31 21.34 8.37 -0.93
CA LEU A 31 20.42 9.51 -0.97
C LEU A 31 18.96 9.11 -0.77
N TYR A 32 18.68 7.81 -0.62
CA TYR A 32 17.31 7.38 -0.33
C TYR A 32 16.85 7.93 1.01
N PRO A 33 15.57 8.31 1.14
CA PRO A 33 15.06 8.78 2.39
C PRO A 33 15.22 7.70 3.46
N VAL A 34 15.92 8.06 4.54
CA VAL A 34 16.08 7.18 5.70
C VAL A 34 14.89 7.37 6.60
N ARG A 35 14.19 6.29 6.85
CA ARG A 35 13.09 6.30 7.80
C ARG A 35 13.59 6.12 9.23
N SER A 36 13.19 7.04 10.11
CA SER A 36 13.47 6.94 11.54
C SER A 36 12.44 6.01 12.21
N GLY A 37 12.91 4.98 12.91
CA GLY A 37 12.08 4.06 13.68
C GLY A 37 11.70 2.76 12.95
N SER A 38 10.96 1.89 13.65
CA SER A 38 10.50 0.61 13.10
C SER A 38 9.33 0.82 12.14
N LEU A 39 9.36 0.12 11.00
CA LEU A 39 8.24 0.08 10.07
C LEU A 39 7.28 -1.03 10.50
N THR A 40 6.06 -0.67 10.87
CA THR A 40 4.97 -1.62 10.97
C THR A 40 4.33 -1.75 9.60
N GLU A 41 4.63 -2.85 8.90
CA GLU A 41 4.15 -3.10 7.54
C GLU A 41 2.64 -3.32 7.49
N MET A 42 2.07 -3.89 8.55
CA MET A 42 0.68 -4.24 8.63
C MET A 42 0.12 -4.02 10.02
N GLU A 43 -0.90 -3.19 10.13
CA GLU A 43 -1.68 -2.98 11.35
C GLU A 43 -3.10 -3.49 11.13
N TYR A 44 -3.40 -4.65 11.72
CA TYR A 44 -4.68 -5.32 11.58
C TYR A 44 -5.65 -4.97 12.71
N THR A 45 -6.88 -4.67 12.32
CA THR A 45 -8.08 -4.70 13.17
C THR A 45 -9.21 -5.44 12.44
N PRO A 46 -10.21 -5.99 13.14
CA PRO A 46 -11.35 -6.63 12.46
C PRO A 46 -12.14 -5.69 11.54
N ALA A 47 -12.10 -4.38 11.78
CA ALA A 47 -12.78 -3.39 10.96
C ALA A 47 -11.97 -2.94 9.74
N ALA A 48 -10.65 -2.90 9.87
CA ALA A 48 -9.77 -2.45 8.80
C ALA A 48 -8.32 -2.91 9.02
N THR A 49 -7.58 -3.03 7.95
CA THR A 49 -6.13 -3.27 7.98
C THR A 49 -5.41 -2.15 7.24
N GLN A 50 -4.41 -1.58 7.88
CA GLN A 50 -3.52 -0.62 7.24
C GLN A 50 -2.24 -1.33 6.82
N PHE A 51 -1.84 -1.11 5.57
CA PHE A 51 -0.57 -1.58 5.02
C PHE A 51 0.36 -0.41 4.77
N THR A 52 1.64 -0.61 5.06
CA THR A 52 2.70 0.37 4.82
C THR A 52 3.92 -0.35 4.23
N LEU A 53 4.39 0.11 3.08
CA LEU A 53 5.59 -0.41 2.43
C LEU A 53 6.60 0.72 2.25
N TRP A 54 7.88 0.45 2.50
CA TRP A 54 8.96 1.38 2.15
C TRP A 54 9.52 0.99 0.78
N ALA A 55 9.31 1.83 -0.21
CA ALA A 55 9.76 1.65 -1.58
C ALA A 55 10.06 3.03 -2.22
N PRO A 56 11.19 3.67 -1.85
CA PRO A 56 11.47 5.06 -2.22
C PRO A 56 11.68 5.27 -3.72
N THR A 57 12.04 4.23 -4.45
CA THR A 57 12.27 4.28 -5.90
C THR A 57 11.08 3.82 -6.73
N ALA A 58 9.98 3.46 -6.10
CA ALA A 58 8.81 2.97 -6.79
C ALA A 58 8.07 4.10 -7.53
N ASP A 59 7.63 3.82 -8.74
CA ASP A 59 6.72 4.68 -9.51
C ASP A 59 5.27 4.46 -9.08
N GLU A 60 4.92 3.20 -8.82
CA GLU A 60 3.61 2.75 -8.32
C GLU A 60 3.79 1.53 -7.41
N VAL A 61 2.90 1.38 -6.44
CA VAL A 61 2.82 0.19 -5.59
C VAL A 61 1.37 -0.30 -5.53
N ARG A 62 1.20 -1.62 -5.58
CA ARG A 62 -0.09 -2.28 -5.42
C ARG A 62 -0.03 -3.33 -4.33
N LEU A 63 -1.09 -3.38 -3.55
CA LEU A 63 -1.39 -4.47 -2.63
C LEU A 63 -2.25 -5.50 -3.39
N MET A 64 -1.82 -6.75 -3.38
CA MET A 64 -2.53 -7.87 -4.00
C MET A 64 -3.09 -8.76 -2.88
N LEU A 65 -4.38 -9.07 -2.91
CA LEU A 65 -5.05 -9.90 -1.91
C LEU A 65 -5.46 -11.26 -2.50
N PHE A 66 -5.21 -12.34 -1.75
CA PHE A 66 -5.46 -13.71 -2.17
C PHE A 66 -6.29 -14.48 -1.14
N GLU A 67 -7.13 -15.39 -1.62
CA GLU A 67 -7.89 -16.30 -0.77
C GLU A 67 -6.99 -17.39 -0.16
N ALA A 68 -6.00 -17.88 -0.91
CA ALA A 68 -5.10 -18.95 -0.50
C ALA A 68 -3.63 -18.58 -0.74
N GLY A 69 -2.73 -19.20 0.01
CA GLY A 69 -1.29 -18.93 -0.05
C GLY A 69 -0.51 -19.79 -1.03
N ASP A 70 -1.17 -20.67 -1.75
CA ASP A 70 -0.57 -21.62 -2.71
C ASP A 70 -0.50 -21.08 -4.14
N GLY A 71 -0.77 -19.80 -4.33
CA GLY A 71 -0.81 -19.13 -5.63
C GLY A 71 -2.24 -18.88 -6.10
N GLY A 72 -2.40 -18.66 -7.39
CA GLY A 72 -3.68 -18.28 -8.00
C GLY A 72 -3.71 -16.81 -8.35
N HIS A 73 -4.89 -16.32 -8.71
CA HIS A 73 -5.10 -14.91 -9.03
C HIS A 73 -5.49 -14.15 -7.78
N ALA A 74 -4.96 -12.93 -7.64
CA ALA A 74 -5.46 -12.01 -6.63
C ALA A 74 -6.95 -11.76 -6.87
N TYR A 75 -7.77 -11.90 -5.82
CA TYR A 75 -9.18 -11.55 -5.93
C TYR A 75 -9.42 -10.04 -5.85
N GLU A 76 -8.45 -9.31 -5.33
CA GLU A 76 -8.49 -7.86 -5.25
C GLU A 76 -7.07 -7.28 -5.40
N THR A 77 -6.98 -6.17 -6.13
CA THR A 77 -5.74 -5.40 -6.32
C THR A 77 -6.02 -3.96 -5.96
N ILE A 78 -5.27 -3.40 -5.03
CA ILE A 78 -5.49 -2.07 -4.46
C ILE A 78 -4.24 -1.24 -4.68
N SER A 79 -4.38 -0.09 -5.36
CA SER A 79 -3.27 0.86 -5.50
C SER A 79 -2.97 1.50 -4.16
N MET A 80 -1.69 1.61 -3.82
CA MET A 80 -1.23 2.28 -2.61
C MET A 80 -0.91 3.74 -2.91
N GLU A 81 -1.07 4.58 -1.91
CA GLU A 81 -0.78 6.01 -1.99
C GLU A 81 0.65 6.29 -1.52
N SER A 82 1.37 7.12 -2.26
CA SER A 82 2.69 7.60 -1.86
C SER A 82 2.58 8.50 -0.63
N SER A 83 3.47 8.31 0.32
CA SER A 83 3.53 9.04 1.59
C SER A 83 4.95 9.53 1.85
N GLU A 84 5.19 10.12 3.02
CA GLU A 84 6.48 10.68 3.41
C GLU A 84 7.59 9.61 3.49
N GLU A 85 8.83 10.04 3.38
CA GLU A 85 10.04 9.21 3.53
C GLU A 85 10.11 7.98 2.60
N GLY A 86 9.53 8.07 1.40
CA GLY A 86 9.49 6.97 0.43
C GLY A 86 8.60 5.80 0.84
N THR A 87 7.63 6.05 1.72
CA THR A 87 6.65 5.06 2.11
C THR A 87 5.41 5.09 1.23
N TRP A 88 4.75 3.95 1.13
CA TRP A 88 3.48 3.76 0.45
C TRP A 88 2.48 3.20 1.44
N LYS A 89 1.25 3.70 1.44
CA LYS A 89 0.22 3.33 2.40
C LYS A 89 -1.10 3.03 1.70
N THR A 90 -1.84 2.08 2.28
CA THR A 90 -3.25 1.86 1.92
C THR A 90 -4.00 1.31 3.11
N LYS A 91 -5.30 1.58 3.18
CA LYS A 91 -6.21 1.07 4.21
C LYS A 91 -7.30 0.25 3.54
N VAL A 92 -7.48 -0.97 3.99
CA VAL A 92 -8.53 -1.88 3.50
C VAL A 92 -9.57 -2.02 4.60
N GLU A 93 -10.77 -1.51 4.39
CA GLU A 93 -11.87 -1.50 5.35
C GLU A 93 -12.68 -2.81 5.29
N LYS A 94 -11.98 -3.91 5.57
CA LYS A 94 -12.53 -5.27 5.59
C LYS A 94 -11.77 -6.11 6.62
N ASP A 95 -12.42 -7.15 7.12
CA ASP A 95 -11.73 -8.19 7.90
C ASP A 95 -10.93 -9.07 6.96
N LEU A 96 -9.61 -9.01 7.07
CA LEU A 96 -8.67 -9.79 6.24
C LEU A 96 -8.10 -10.99 6.99
N ILE A 97 -8.68 -11.40 8.13
CA ILE A 97 -8.17 -12.56 8.88
C ILE A 97 -8.12 -13.81 8.01
N GLY A 98 -7.01 -14.52 8.01
CA GLY A 98 -6.82 -15.72 7.21
C GLY A 98 -6.61 -15.49 5.71
N LYS A 99 -6.66 -14.26 5.23
CA LYS A 99 -6.32 -13.91 3.85
C LYS A 99 -4.82 -13.77 3.67
N PHE A 100 -4.38 -13.87 2.42
CA PHE A 100 -2.98 -13.70 2.04
C PHE A 100 -2.80 -12.42 1.25
N TYR A 101 -1.61 -11.84 1.30
CA TYR A 101 -1.27 -10.63 0.55
C TYR A 101 0.16 -10.66 0.01
N THR A 102 0.38 -9.89 -1.05
CA THR A 102 1.70 -9.55 -1.59
C THR A 102 1.71 -8.07 -1.97
N PHE A 103 2.91 -7.55 -2.14
CA PHE A 103 3.12 -6.25 -2.77
C PHE A 103 3.64 -6.45 -4.19
N ASN A 104 3.17 -5.61 -5.10
CA ASN A 104 3.71 -5.52 -6.43
C ASN A 104 4.17 -4.08 -6.67
N VAL A 105 5.44 -3.93 -7.06
CA VAL A 105 6.12 -2.63 -7.18
C VAL A 105 6.47 -2.38 -8.63
N LYS A 106 6.22 -1.18 -9.11
CA LYS A 106 6.60 -0.72 -10.44
C LYS A 106 7.80 0.21 -10.34
N ILE A 107 8.84 -0.06 -11.11
CA ILE A 107 10.03 0.76 -11.22
C ILE A 107 10.39 0.91 -12.70
N ASN A 108 10.62 2.14 -13.15
CA ASN A 108 10.93 2.46 -14.54
C ASN A 108 9.93 1.84 -15.52
N ASP A 109 8.63 2.07 -15.26
CA ASP A 109 7.50 1.55 -16.03
C ASP A 109 7.39 0.01 -16.11
N LYS A 110 8.20 -0.71 -15.35
CA LYS A 110 8.17 -2.17 -15.28
C LYS A 110 7.64 -2.65 -13.94
N TRP A 111 6.61 -3.48 -13.96
CA TRP A 111 6.15 -4.22 -12.79
C TRP A 111 7.14 -5.31 -12.43
N LEU A 112 7.56 -5.33 -11.18
CA LEU A 112 8.36 -6.41 -10.61
C LEU A 112 7.44 -7.58 -10.25
N GLY A 113 8.02 -8.72 -9.89
CA GLY A 113 7.23 -9.85 -9.39
C GLY A 113 6.57 -9.55 -8.05
N ASP A 114 5.54 -10.33 -7.72
CA ASP A 114 4.88 -10.25 -6.43
C ASP A 114 5.86 -10.59 -5.31
N THR A 115 5.91 -9.74 -4.30
CA THR A 115 6.85 -9.84 -3.19
C THR A 115 6.09 -9.99 -1.87
N PRO A 116 6.40 -10.97 -1.04
CA PRO A 116 5.87 -11.05 0.31
C PRO A 116 6.40 -9.88 1.15
N GLY A 117 5.64 -9.48 2.15
CA GLY A 117 6.06 -8.47 3.10
C GLY A 117 7.27 -8.92 3.95
N ILE A 118 8.13 -7.99 4.32
CA ILE A 118 9.33 -8.27 5.13
C ILE A 118 9.00 -8.76 6.54
N ASN A 119 7.82 -8.42 7.06
CA ASN A 119 7.34 -8.82 8.39
C ASN A 119 6.34 -9.98 8.33
N ALA A 120 6.28 -10.70 7.21
CA ALA A 120 5.39 -11.82 7.03
C ALA A 120 5.64 -12.93 8.04
N LYS A 121 4.60 -13.29 8.82
CA LYS A 121 4.70 -14.36 9.83
C LYS A 121 4.44 -15.75 9.27
N ALA A 122 3.68 -15.83 8.19
CA ALA A 122 3.46 -17.05 7.45
C ALA A 122 3.45 -16.73 5.96
N VAL A 123 4.21 -17.46 5.20
CA VAL A 123 4.29 -17.35 3.75
C VAL A 123 3.71 -18.64 3.17
N GLY A 124 2.85 -18.51 2.19
CA GLY A 124 2.28 -19.63 1.48
C GLY A 124 3.34 -20.44 0.71
N GLY A 125 2.97 -21.62 0.22
CA GLY A 125 3.86 -22.46 -0.58
C GLY A 125 4.52 -21.68 -1.71
N GLU A 126 5.79 -21.95 -1.97
CA GLU A 126 6.61 -21.29 -3.00
C GLU A 126 6.79 -19.76 -2.84
N TRP A 127 6.67 -19.21 -1.64
CA TRP A 127 6.91 -17.79 -1.32
C TRP A 127 5.98 -16.80 -2.05
N LYS A 128 4.77 -17.24 -2.43
CA LYS A 128 3.87 -16.45 -3.28
C LYS A 128 2.97 -15.46 -2.54
N ALA A 129 2.69 -15.67 -1.26
CA ALA A 129 1.83 -14.76 -0.51
C ALA A 129 2.01 -14.86 1.01
N CYS A 130 1.73 -13.77 1.71
CA CYS A 130 1.80 -13.68 3.16
C CYS A 130 0.41 -13.81 3.80
N ARG A 131 0.31 -14.51 4.94
CA ARG A 131 -0.95 -14.66 5.66
C ARG A 131 -1.14 -13.58 6.71
N HIS A 132 -2.34 -13.05 6.76
CA HIS A 132 -2.87 -12.30 7.89
C HIS A 132 -2.99 -13.20 9.13
N HIS A 133 -2.29 -12.88 10.20
CA HIS A 133 -2.40 -13.62 11.46
C HIS A 133 -2.83 -12.70 12.59
N ARG A 134 -3.89 -13.09 13.30
CA ARG A 134 -4.25 -12.45 14.56
C ARG A 134 -3.14 -12.75 15.58
N HIS A 135 -2.62 -11.74 16.23
CA HIS A 135 -1.71 -11.91 17.35
C HIS A 135 -2.49 -12.47 18.54
N GLU A 136 -2.62 -13.79 18.63
CA GLU A 136 -2.95 -14.42 19.91
C GLU A 136 -1.70 -14.37 20.77
N ILE A 137 -1.77 -13.56 21.83
CA ILE A 137 -0.78 -13.59 22.90
C ILE A 137 -0.98 -14.92 23.62
N HIS A 138 -0.24 -15.94 23.23
CA HIS A 138 -0.13 -17.16 24.02
C HIS A 138 0.67 -16.81 25.26
N GLY A 139 -0.02 -16.56 26.37
CA GLY A 139 0.60 -16.52 27.68
C GLY A 139 1.34 -17.83 27.94
N PRO A 140 2.43 -17.81 28.75
CA PRO A 140 3.22 -19.00 28.99
C PRO A 140 2.33 -20.11 29.55
N ARG A 141 2.31 -21.27 28.88
CA ARG A 141 1.66 -22.48 29.40
C ARG A 141 2.36 -22.82 30.73
N ARG A 142 1.61 -22.71 31.84
CA ARG A 142 2.05 -23.30 33.11
C ARG A 142 2.23 -24.81 32.88
N MET A 143 3.46 -25.27 32.93
CA MET A 143 3.73 -26.68 33.11
C MET A 143 3.19 -27.07 34.50
N GLY A 144 2.09 -27.81 34.53
CA GLY A 144 1.61 -28.47 35.74
C GLY A 144 2.61 -29.56 36.14
N ARG A 145 2.92 -29.58 37.43
CA ARG A 145 3.63 -30.69 38.08
C ARG A 145 2.70 -31.88 38.20
#